data_829f012d6b66168904200bc132bd7d8c
#
_entry.id   829f012d6b66168904200bc132bd7d8c
#
_cell.length_a   1.000
_cell.length_b   1.000
_cell.length_c   1.000
_cell.angle_alpha   90.00
_cell.angle_beta   90.00
_cell.angle_gamma   90.00
#
_symmetry.space_group_name_H-M   'P 1'
#
loop_
_entity.id
_entity.type
_entity.pdbx_description
1 polymer ?
#
loop_
_entity_poly.entity_id
_entity_poly.type
_entity_poly.pdbx_seq_one_letter_code
_entity_poly.pdbx_strand_id
1 'polypeptide(L)'
;MEPVTLRGGREPITQPHVEDSREPDVRRATVRAPAREWNDLVALRTIAVANHKSGVGKTATVQSLGAALAERGRRVLLVDLDPQATLTAFCGVESAAGTSMAEVIGGALPGVVPLWDTLKEVVPGLYLFLAPSDLALAAAELGLISRMGREDVLRRILSTVADDFDVAILDCPSSLGPLSVNALTAAQAVLVPTQPHIPDLRALWFFLATLEQIKHELNRSIETLGILVTQYDWRLPHHRAAVDAMRAARLPVLQVGLGQTGQPSGSGADAASTHLAANREAQAELADMVERWLDFEKPLGAA
;
A
#
# COMPACT_ATOMS: atom_id res chain seq x y z
N MET A 1 -51.95 -55.35 27.02
CA MET A 1 -51.38 -54.47 25.97
C MET A 1 -51.71 -53.06 26.37
N GLU A 2 -50.83 -52.41 27.13
CA GLU A 2 -50.95 -51.04 27.58
C GLU A 2 -50.21 -50.10 26.61
N PRO A 3 -50.71 -48.87 26.33
CA PRO A 3 -50.03 -47.94 25.44
C PRO A 3 -49.01 -47.11 26.21
N VAL A 4 -47.79 -47.10 25.68
CA VAL A 4 -46.67 -46.26 26.14
C VAL A 4 -46.89 -44.80 25.72
N THR A 5 -47.01 -43.92 26.72
CA THR A 5 -47.13 -42.45 26.54
C THR A 5 -45.72 -41.86 26.55
N LEU A 6 -45.24 -41.38 25.42
CA LEU A 6 -44.04 -40.57 25.30
C LEU A 6 -44.34 -39.10 25.64
N ARG A 7 -43.91 -38.65 26.79
CA ARG A 7 -43.83 -37.22 27.16
C ARG A 7 -42.46 -36.72 26.68
N GLY A 8 -42.44 -35.97 25.57
CA GLY A 8 -41.29 -35.18 25.16
C GLY A 8 -41.49 -33.73 25.55
N GLY A 9 -40.89 -33.32 26.66
CA GLY A 9 -40.75 -31.92 27.03
C GLY A 9 -39.63 -31.31 26.19
N ARG A 10 -39.96 -30.33 25.34
CA ARG A 10 -38.95 -29.46 24.70
C ARG A 10 -38.63 -28.36 25.70
N GLU A 11 -37.41 -28.38 26.22
CA GLU A 11 -36.85 -27.19 26.87
C GLU A 11 -36.55 -26.11 25.83
N PRO A 12 -36.80 -24.82 26.14
CA PRO A 12 -36.45 -23.73 25.24
C PRO A 12 -34.93 -23.60 25.16
N ILE A 13 -34.41 -23.65 23.94
CA ILE A 13 -33.00 -23.35 23.64
C ILE A 13 -32.76 -21.89 23.96
N THR A 14 -32.17 -21.61 25.11
CA THR A 14 -31.62 -20.30 25.45
C THR A 14 -30.44 -20.03 24.50
N GLN A 15 -30.60 -19.04 23.64
CA GLN A 15 -29.49 -18.50 22.84
C GLN A 15 -28.40 -17.99 23.80
N PRO A 16 -27.13 -18.32 23.57
CA PRO A 16 -26.06 -17.73 24.36
C PRO A 16 -26.03 -16.24 24.06
N HIS A 17 -26.14 -15.42 25.08
CA HIS A 17 -25.77 -14.01 25.03
C HIS A 17 -24.31 -13.95 24.60
N VAL A 18 -24.05 -13.51 23.38
CA VAL A 18 -22.71 -13.08 22.96
C VAL A 18 -22.50 -11.73 23.67
N GLU A 19 -21.87 -11.77 24.83
CA GLU A 19 -21.25 -10.58 25.41
C GLU A 19 -20.19 -10.09 24.41
N ASP A 20 -20.43 -8.90 23.88
CA ASP A 20 -19.46 -8.15 23.07
C ASP A 20 -18.33 -7.64 23.99
N SER A 21 -17.54 -8.59 24.51
CA SER A 21 -16.33 -8.32 25.27
C SER A 21 -15.19 -8.06 24.29
N ARG A 22 -15.27 -6.97 23.54
CA ARG A 22 -14.08 -6.38 22.93
C ARG A 22 -13.28 -5.74 24.06
N GLU A 23 -12.37 -6.51 24.67
CA GLU A 23 -11.31 -5.89 25.46
C GLU A 23 -10.63 -4.82 24.59
N PRO A 24 -10.44 -3.60 25.11
CA PRO A 24 -9.75 -2.56 24.36
C PRO A 24 -8.36 -3.11 23.97
N ASP A 25 -8.08 -3.10 22.68
CA ASP A 25 -6.83 -3.62 22.12
C ASP A 25 -5.65 -2.86 22.75
N VAL A 26 -4.99 -3.52 23.71
CA VAL A 26 -3.88 -2.96 24.51
C VAL A 26 -2.75 -2.47 23.61
N ARG A 27 -2.59 -3.04 22.41
CA ARG A 27 -1.58 -2.61 21.42
C ARG A 27 -1.90 -1.23 20.85
N ARG A 28 -3.16 -0.91 20.61
CA ARG A 28 -3.60 0.45 20.21
C ARG A 28 -3.28 1.51 21.26
N ALA A 29 -3.36 1.13 22.53
CA ALA A 29 -3.16 2.04 23.65
C ALA A 29 -1.68 2.33 23.95
N THR A 30 -0.73 1.47 23.52
CA THR A 30 0.70 1.62 23.81
C THR A 30 1.47 2.45 22.78
N VAL A 31 0.97 2.56 21.56
CA VAL A 31 1.57 3.40 20.52
C VAL A 31 1.00 4.82 20.66
N ARG A 32 1.84 5.74 21.09
CA ARG A 32 1.47 7.15 21.27
C ARG A 32 1.32 7.79 19.88
N ALA A 33 0.09 7.82 19.36
CA ALA A 33 -0.22 8.62 18.18
C ALA A 33 0.11 10.10 18.46
N PRO A 34 0.60 10.87 17.47
CA PRO A 34 0.73 12.30 17.60
C PRO A 34 -0.63 12.89 18.02
N ALA A 35 -0.61 13.81 19.01
CA ALA A 35 -1.82 14.44 19.52
C ALA A 35 -2.54 15.18 18.38
N ARG A 36 -3.78 14.81 18.11
CA ARG A 36 -4.65 15.49 17.13
C ARG A 36 -5.65 16.37 17.82
N GLU A 37 -5.89 17.54 17.25
CA GLU A 37 -7.07 18.31 17.55
C GLU A 37 -8.29 17.70 16.82
N TRP A 38 -9.49 17.78 17.41
CA TRP A 38 -10.74 17.18 16.88
C TRP A 38 -11.11 17.60 15.43
N ASN A 39 -10.46 18.64 14.89
CA ASN A 39 -10.65 19.14 13.52
C ASN A 39 -9.81 18.41 12.46
N ASP A 40 -8.95 17.46 12.83
CA ASP A 40 -7.99 16.80 11.96
C ASP A 40 -8.36 15.36 11.57
N LEU A 41 -9.64 15.00 11.62
CA LEU A 41 -10.12 13.70 11.13
C LEU A 41 -10.08 13.68 9.60
N VAL A 42 -8.88 13.49 9.08
CA VAL A 42 -8.68 13.19 7.65
C VAL A 42 -8.91 11.68 7.49
N ALA A 43 -9.82 11.29 6.61
CA ALA A 43 -9.99 9.90 6.24
C ALA A 43 -8.66 9.35 5.69
N LEU A 44 -8.35 8.07 5.96
CA LEU A 44 -7.16 7.40 5.43
C LEU A 44 -7.00 7.64 3.93
N ARG A 45 -5.87 8.20 3.55
CA ARG A 45 -5.50 8.38 2.14
C ARG A 45 -4.62 7.22 1.70
N THR A 46 -4.90 6.65 0.56
CA THR A 46 -4.18 5.46 0.07
C THR A 46 -3.49 5.76 -1.24
N ILE A 47 -2.18 5.50 -1.30
CA ILE A 47 -1.33 5.65 -2.48
C ILE A 47 -0.84 4.27 -2.90
N ALA A 48 -1.11 3.86 -4.15
CA ALA A 48 -0.50 2.67 -4.73
C ALA A 48 0.83 3.05 -5.42
N VAL A 49 1.90 2.34 -5.12
CA VAL A 49 3.16 2.43 -5.87
C VAL A 49 3.22 1.24 -6.81
N ALA A 50 2.94 1.48 -8.09
CA ALA A 50 2.68 0.42 -9.04
C ALA A 50 3.36 0.63 -10.39
N ASN A 51 3.85 -0.44 -10.98
CA ASN A 51 4.28 -0.54 -12.37
C ASN A 51 4.38 -2.03 -12.73
N HIS A 52 4.07 -2.37 -13.96
CA HIS A 52 4.14 -3.74 -14.49
C HIS A 52 5.56 -4.30 -14.56
N LYS A 53 6.58 -3.46 -14.52
CA LYS A 53 7.98 -3.90 -14.59
C LYS A 53 8.58 -4.12 -13.21
N SER A 54 9.33 -5.23 -13.06
CA SER A 54 10.16 -5.49 -11.88
C SER A 54 11.43 -4.63 -11.88
N GLY A 55 12.00 -4.36 -10.70
CA GLY A 55 13.28 -3.65 -10.57
C GLY A 55 13.22 -2.15 -10.83
N VAL A 56 12.05 -1.54 -11.03
CA VAL A 56 11.90 -0.09 -11.25
C VAL A 56 11.92 0.75 -9.97
N GLY A 57 12.11 0.12 -8.79
CA GLY A 57 12.23 0.82 -7.52
C GLY A 57 10.91 1.02 -6.77
N LYS A 58 9.85 0.23 -7.03
CA LYS A 58 8.57 0.31 -6.28
C LYS A 58 8.79 0.24 -4.78
N THR A 59 9.34 -0.86 -4.30
CA THR A 59 9.59 -1.13 -2.87
C THR A 59 10.47 -0.06 -2.21
N ALA A 60 11.56 0.35 -2.87
CA ALA A 60 12.43 1.41 -2.38
C ALA A 60 11.70 2.76 -2.27
N THR A 61 10.80 3.05 -3.21
CA THR A 61 9.95 4.25 -3.18
C THR A 61 8.98 4.20 -2.00
N VAL A 62 8.31 3.06 -1.77
CA VAL A 62 7.38 2.88 -0.64
C VAL A 62 8.09 3.10 0.68
N GLN A 63 9.22 2.42 0.90
CA GLN A 63 10.00 2.54 2.14
C GLN A 63 10.46 3.97 2.38
N SER A 64 11.07 4.60 1.37
CA SER A 64 11.64 5.94 1.49
C SER A 64 10.57 7.02 1.73
N LEU A 65 9.46 6.94 0.98
CA LEU A 65 8.34 7.86 1.16
C LEU A 65 7.68 7.68 2.53
N GLY A 66 7.48 6.43 2.95
CA GLY A 66 6.88 6.13 4.24
C GLY A 66 7.71 6.66 5.41
N ALA A 67 9.02 6.44 5.37
CA ALA A 67 9.94 6.97 6.39
C ALA A 67 9.91 8.50 6.42
N ALA A 68 9.99 9.17 5.26
CA ALA A 68 10.00 10.62 5.17
C ALA A 68 8.69 11.26 5.68
N LEU A 69 7.54 10.63 5.45
CA LEU A 69 6.25 11.11 5.98
C LEU A 69 6.12 10.87 7.48
N ALA A 70 6.61 9.73 7.98
CA ALA A 70 6.61 9.43 9.42
C ALA A 70 7.53 10.38 10.20
N GLU A 71 8.71 10.73 9.65
CA GLU A 71 9.61 11.75 10.23
C GLU A 71 8.96 13.13 10.32
N ARG A 72 7.95 13.41 9.49
CA ARG A 72 7.13 14.64 9.53
C ARG A 72 5.90 14.54 10.43
N GLY A 73 5.79 13.45 11.19
CA GLY A 73 4.71 13.24 12.16
C GLY A 73 3.42 12.69 11.57
N ARG A 74 3.41 12.22 10.31
CA ARG A 74 2.26 11.51 9.74
C ARG A 74 2.19 10.09 10.29
N ARG A 75 0.98 9.58 10.50
CA ARG A 75 0.72 8.19 10.85
C ARG A 75 0.68 7.37 9.55
N VAL A 76 1.71 6.57 9.34
CA VAL A 76 1.93 5.89 8.05
C VAL A 76 1.74 4.39 8.19
N LEU A 77 0.97 3.81 7.28
CA LEU A 77 0.82 2.38 7.09
C LEU A 77 1.47 1.97 5.77
N LEU A 78 2.50 1.14 5.83
CA LEU A 78 3.05 0.45 4.67
C LEU A 78 2.33 -0.88 4.50
N VAL A 79 1.96 -1.24 3.29
CA VAL A 79 1.31 -2.53 2.99
C VAL A 79 2.10 -3.24 1.91
N ASP A 80 2.71 -4.36 2.27
CA ASP A 80 3.44 -5.21 1.32
C ASP A 80 2.45 -6.16 0.63
N LEU A 81 2.23 -5.97 -0.66
CA LEU A 81 1.35 -6.80 -1.50
C LEU A 81 2.14 -7.67 -2.49
N ASP A 82 3.48 -7.68 -2.40
CA ASP A 82 4.29 -8.56 -3.23
C ASP A 82 4.56 -9.88 -2.47
N PRO A 83 4.21 -11.05 -3.01
CA PRO A 83 4.53 -12.34 -2.41
C PRO A 83 6.05 -12.56 -2.21
N GLN A 84 6.89 -11.77 -2.87
CA GLN A 84 8.35 -11.80 -2.65
C GLN A 84 8.75 -11.17 -1.30
N ALA A 85 7.84 -10.46 -0.63
CA ALA A 85 8.04 -9.85 0.69
C ALA A 85 9.28 -8.94 0.79
N THR A 86 9.60 -8.24 -0.31
CA THR A 86 10.81 -7.40 -0.38
C THR A 86 10.72 -6.20 0.55
N LEU A 87 9.55 -5.54 0.64
CA LEU A 87 9.32 -4.44 1.57
C LEU A 87 9.43 -4.92 3.01
N THR A 88 8.85 -6.09 3.31
CA THR A 88 8.90 -6.74 4.62
C THR A 88 10.34 -6.95 5.06
N ALA A 89 11.18 -7.52 4.19
CA ALA A 89 12.60 -7.73 4.45
C ALA A 89 13.37 -6.40 4.61
N PHE A 90 13.08 -5.38 3.78
CA PHE A 90 13.73 -4.06 3.86
C PHE A 90 13.38 -3.32 5.15
N CYS A 91 12.21 -3.56 5.73
CA CYS A 91 11.83 -3.02 7.02
C CYS A 91 12.40 -3.83 8.21
N GLY A 92 13.21 -4.86 7.97
CA GLY A 92 13.81 -5.69 9.01
C GLY A 92 12.78 -6.56 9.76
N VAL A 93 11.62 -6.78 9.16
CA VAL A 93 10.56 -7.61 9.75
C VAL A 93 10.73 -9.03 9.26
N GLU A 94 10.94 -9.97 10.19
CA GLU A 94 10.88 -11.39 9.89
C GLU A 94 9.42 -11.80 9.72
N SER A 95 9.10 -12.44 8.59
CA SER A 95 7.77 -13.02 8.38
C SER A 95 7.55 -14.16 9.38
N ALA A 96 6.85 -13.88 10.47
CA ALA A 96 6.40 -14.92 11.36
C ALA A 96 5.16 -15.58 10.75
N ALA A 97 5.20 -16.90 10.57
CA ALA A 97 4.06 -17.67 10.09
C ALA A 97 2.79 -17.30 10.89
N GLY A 98 1.71 -16.99 10.19
CA GLY A 98 0.40 -16.75 10.79
C GLY A 98 0.05 -15.29 11.10
N THR A 99 0.83 -14.31 10.64
CA THR A 99 0.53 -12.88 10.85
C THR A 99 0.94 -12.01 9.66
N SER A 100 0.45 -12.33 8.46
CA SER A 100 0.79 -11.61 7.24
C SER A 100 -0.45 -11.18 6.45
N MET A 101 -0.24 -10.44 5.38
CA MET A 101 -1.31 -10.08 4.44
C MET A 101 -1.95 -11.30 3.78
N ALA A 102 -1.28 -12.46 3.79
CA ALA A 102 -1.84 -13.71 3.26
C ALA A 102 -3.08 -14.15 4.06
N GLU A 103 -3.02 -14.10 5.40
CA GLU A 103 -4.14 -14.44 6.27
C GLU A 103 -5.25 -13.39 6.19
N VAL A 104 -4.88 -12.12 6.11
CA VAL A 104 -5.84 -11.01 6.04
C VAL A 104 -6.65 -11.07 4.75
N ILE A 105 -5.99 -11.30 3.61
CA ILE A 105 -6.63 -11.40 2.28
C ILE A 105 -7.26 -12.76 2.06
N GLY A 106 -6.57 -13.83 2.45
CA GLY A 106 -6.96 -15.22 2.19
C GLY A 106 -8.04 -15.76 3.12
N GLY A 107 -8.34 -15.11 4.24
CA GLY A 107 -9.37 -15.52 5.18
C GLY A 107 -10.70 -15.81 4.51
N ALA A 108 -11.49 -16.77 5.04
CA ALA A 108 -12.76 -17.22 4.48
C ALA A 108 -13.78 -16.08 4.30
N LEU A 109 -13.68 -15.05 5.16
CA LEU A 109 -14.40 -13.79 5.05
C LEU A 109 -13.41 -12.64 5.24
N PRO A 110 -13.50 -11.53 4.49
CA PRO A 110 -12.68 -10.34 4.75
C PRO A 110 -12.85 -9.88 6.20
N GLY A 111 -11.76 -9.70 6.93
CA GLY A 111 -11.79 -9.25 8.32
C GLY A 111 -11.85 -10.36 9.37
N VAL A 112 -11.72 -11.65 9.01
CA VAL A 112 -11.59 -12.74 9.99
C VAL A 112 -10.28 -12.60 10.77
N VAL A 113 -9.18 -12.18 10.09
CA VAL A 113 -7.96 -11.74 10.77
C VAL A 113 -7.94 -10.21 10.65
N PRO A 114 -8.06 -9.48 11.75
CA PRO A 114 -7.97 -8.02 11.71
C PRO A 114 -6.62 -7.57 11.19
N LEU A 115 -6.62 -6.58 10.29
CA LEU A 115 -5.36 -6.04 9.77
C LEU A 115 -4.44 -5.58 10.90
N TRP A 116 -5.02 -4.96 11.94
CA TRP A 116 -4.27 -4.47 13.10
C TRP A 116 -3.41 -5.55 13.77
N ASP A 117 -3.88 -6.79 13.85
CA ASP A 117 -3.16 -7.88 14.50
C ASP A 117 -1.90 -8.31 13.73
N THR A 118 -1.81 -7.96 12.44
CA THR A 118 -0.64 -8.26 11.61
C THR A 118 0.40 -7.15 11.62
N LEU A 119 0.04 -5.93 12.08
CA LEU A 119 0.91 -4.76 11.96
C LEU A 119 2.17 -4.89 12.81
N LYS A 120 3.29 -4.46 12.23
CA LYS A 120 4.59 -4.35 12.88
C LYS A 120 5.05 -2.90 12.87
N GLU A 121 5.45 -2.39 14.00
CA GLU A 121 6.13 -1.09 14.08
C GLU A 121 7.51 -1.21 13.43
N VAL A 122 7.79 -0.36 12.43
CA VAL A 122 9.04 -0.42 11.66
C VAL A 122 10.16 0.32 12.40
N VAL A 123 9.83 1.51 12.95
CA VAL A 123 10.79 2.33 13.69
C VAL A 123 10.15 2.71 15.02
N PRO A 124 10.71 2.26 16.15
CA PRO A 124 10.19 2.60 17.48
C PRO A 124 10.10 4.11 17.70
N GLY A 125 8.92 4.57 18.12
CA GLY A 125 8.67 5.99 18.42
C GLY A 125 8.27 6.84 17.20
N LEU A 126 8.31 6.29 15.98
CA LEU A 126 7.64 6.85 14.80
C LEU A 126 6.38 6.07 14.53
N TYR A 127 5.30 6.77 14.17
CA TYR A 127 4.04 6.09 13.82
C TYR A 127 4.14 5.56 12.37
N LEU A 128 5.03 4.59 12.17
CA LEU A 128 5.31 3.92 10.91
C LEU A 128 5.11 2.41 11.09
N PHE A 129 4.03 1.88 10.53
CA PHE A 129 3.66 0.49 10.63
C PHE A 129 3.74 -0.21 9.28
N LEU A 130 4.03 -1.50 9.32
CA LEU A 130 4.03 -2.39 8.17
C LEU A 130 3.00 -3.50 8.36
N ALA A 131 2.15 -3.71 7.34
CA ALA A 131 1.42 -4.96 7.12
C ALA A 131 2.30 -5.88 6.26
N PRO A 132 2.93 -6.91 6.85
CA PRO A 132 3.97 -7.69 6.18
C PRO A 132 3.37 -8.70 5.19
N SER A 133 4.16 -9.08 4.19
CA SER A 133 3.87 -10.13 3.22
C SER A 133 4.70 -11.39 3.45
N ASP A 134 4.32 -12.48 2.80
CA ASP A 134 5.07 -13.72 2.67
C ASP A 134 4.66 -14.51 1.42
N LEU A 135 5.31 -15.63 1.17
CA LEU A 135 5.03 -16.48 0.02
C LEU A 135 3.60 -17.05 0.00
N ALA A 136 2.93 -17.16 1.17
CA ALA A 136 1.55 -17.63 1.25
C ALA A 136 0.58 -16.65 0.58
N LEU A 137 0.96 -15.37 0.42
CA LEU A 137 0.16 -14.36 -0.29
C LEU A 137 -0.11 -14.75 -1.76
N ALA A 138 0.81 -15.50 -2.40
CA ALA A 138 0.55 -16.02 -3.75
C ALA A 138 -0.64 -17.01 -3.79
N ALA A 139 -0.79 -17.84 -2.76
CA ALA A 139 -1.95 -18.74 -2.65
C ALA A 139 -3.23 -17.95 -2.33
N ALA A 140 -3.16 -16.93 -1.48
CA ALA A 140 -4.28 -16.03 -1.20
C ALA A 140 -4.73 -15.28 -2.46
N GLU A 141 -3.80 -14.84 -3.32
CA GLU A 141 -4.10 -14.22 -4.62
C GLU A 141 -4.92 -15.15 -5.53
N LEU A 142 -4.51 -16.42 -5.63
CA LEU A 142 -5.27 -17.40 -6.40
C LEU A 142 -6.69 -17.60 -5.84
N GLY A 143 -6.83 -17.58 -4.51
CA GLY A 143 -8.13 -17.64 -3.84
C GLY A 143 -9.07 -16.47 -4.17
N LEU A 144 -8.52 -15.30 -4.47
CA LEU A 144 -9.32 -14.14 -4.89
C LEU A 144 -10.04 -14.36 -6.20
N ILE A 145 -9.48 -15.15 -7.15
CA ILE A 145 -10.01 -15.30 -8.52
C ILE A 145 -11.47 -15.76 -8.53
N SER A 146 -11.85 -16.65 -7.63
CA SER A 146 -13.21 -17.20 -7.52
C SER A 146 -14.14 -16.40 -6.60
N ARG A 147 -13.65 -15.35 -5.94
CA ARG A 147 -14.41 -14.60 -4.93
C ARG A 147 -15.25 -13.50 -5.59
N MET A 148 -16.52 -13.37 -5.20
CA MET A 148 -17.35 -12.24 -5.60
C MET A 148 -16.92 -10.95 -4.89
N GLY A 149 -16.86 -9.83 -5.63
CA GLY A 149 -16.37 -8.55 -5.11
C GLY A 149 -14.90 -8.60 -4.69
N ARG A 150 -14.12 -9.43 -5.39
CA ARG A 150 -12.69 -9.65 -5.15
C ARG A 150 -11.86 -8.39 -5.33
N GLU A 151 -12.31 -7.47 -6.15
CA GLU A 151 -11.63 -6.22 -6.46
C GLU A 151 -11.64 -5.23 -5.27
N ASP A 152 -12.61 -5.38 -4.36
CA ASP A 152 -12.82 -4.49 -3.21
C ASP A 152 -12.29 -5.04 -1.89
N VAL A 153 -11.65 -6.19 -1.88
CA VAL A 153 -11.21 -6.85 -0.64
C VAL A 153 -10.26 -5.96 0.14
N LEU A 154 -9.22 -5.43 -0.50
CA LEU A 154 -8.23 -4.58 0.17
C LEU A 154 -8.85 -3.25 0.66
N ARG A 155 -9.73 -2.63 -0.11
CA ARG A 155 -10.42 -1.40 0.29
C ARG A 155 -11.21 -1.61 1.60
N ARG A 156 -11.93 -2.72 1.72
CA ARG A 156 -12.66 -3.08 2.94
C ARG A 156 -11.73 -3.37 4.11
N ILE A 157 -10.59 -4.03 3.86
CA ILE A 157 -9.57 -4.27 4.89
C ILE A 157 -9.02 -2.94 5.41
N LEU A 158 -8.59 -2.04 4.53
CA LEU A 158 -8.02 -0.74 4.92
C LEU A 158 -9.03 0.13 5.66
N SER A 159 -10.33 0.03 5.36
CA SER A 159 -11.35 0.78 6.08
C SER A 159 -11.43 0.44 7.57
N THR A 160 -10.97 -0.74 7.98
CA THR A 160 -10.98 -1.15 9.41
C THR A 160 -9.94 -0.44 10.27
N VAL A 161 -8.96 0.22 9.64
CA VAL A 161 -7.88 0.97 10.29
C VAL A 161 -7.84 2.44 9.85
N ALA A 162 -8.91 2.91 9.21
CA ALA A 162 -8.93 4.24 8.60
C ALA A 162 -8.75 5.38 9.61
N ASP A 163 -9.19 5.20 10.86
CA ASP A 163 -9.04 6.20 11.91
C ASP A 163 -7.66 6.18 12.57
N ASP A 164 -6.88 5.13 12.33
CA ASP A 164 -5.58 4.94 12.99
C ASP A 164 -4.42 5.57 12.18
N PHE A 165 -4.58 5.75 10.86
CA PHE A 165 -3.54 6.21 9.96
C PHE A 165 -3.97 7.41 9.13
N ASP A 166 -3.00 8.24 8.71
CA ASP A 166 -3.21 9.38 7.81
C ASP A 166 -3.04 8.94 6.35
N VAL A 167 -2.08 8.06 6.12
CA VAL A 167 -1.76 7.56 4.78
C VAL A 167 -1.39 6.08 4.81
N ALA A 168 -1.91 5.33 3.84
CA ALA A 168 -1.46 3.99 3.50
C ALA A 168 -0.69 4.03 2.18
N ILE A 169 0.48 3.39 2.14
CA ILE A 169 1.31 3.28 0.93
C ILE A 169 1.42 1.80 0.59
N LEU A 170 0.91 1.43 -0.59
CA LEU A 170 0.82 0.05 -1.04
C LEU A 170 1.99 -0.28 -1.96
N ASP A 171 2.81 -1.26 -1.57
CA ASP A 171 3.85 -1.84 -2.45
C ASP A 171 3.21 -2.91 -3.34
N CYS A 172 3.03 -2.60 -4.60
CA CYS A 172 2.35 -3.49 -5.55
C CYS A 172 3.33 -4.48 -6.18
N PRO A 173 2.91 -5.75 -6.41
CA PRO A 173 3.69 -6.70 -7.18
C PRO A 173 3.91 -6.21 -8.62
N SER A 174 4.84 -6.85 -9.33
CA SER A 174 5.12 -6.53 -10.74
C SER A 174 4.09 -7.13 -11.70
N SER A 175 3.23 -8.03 -11.26
CA SER A 175 2.13 -8.59 -12.04
C SER A 175 0.93 -7.66 -12.02
N LEU A 176 0.11 -7.69 -13.08
CA LEU A 176 -1.23 -7.08 -13.10
C LEU A 176 -2.30 -8.11 -12.67
N GLY A 177 -1.98 -8.86 -11.62
CA GLY A 177 -2.87 -9.86 -11.03
C GLY A 177 -3.93 -9.25 -10.07
N PRO A 178 -4.72 -10.11 -9.42
CA PRO A 178 -5.75 -9.70 -8.47
C PRO A 178 -5.26 -8.79 -7.35
N LEU A 179 -4.03 -8.96 -6.85
CA LEU A 179 -3.46 -8.08 -5.83
C LEU A 179 -3.23 -6.66 -6.33
N SER A 180 -2.67 -6.49 -7.55
CA SER A 180 -2.49 -5.18 -8.16
C SER A 180 -3.82 -4.50 -8.46
N VAL A 181 -4.83 -5.25 -8.93
CA VAL A 181 -6.18 -4.71 -9.14
C VAL A 181 -6.78 -4.24 -7.81
N ASN A 182 -6.64 -5.02 -6.73
CA ASN A 182 -7.10 -4.62 -5.40
C ASN A 182 -6.41 -3.33 -4.92
N ALA A 183 -5.08 -3.22 -5.09
CA ALA A 183 -4.34 -2.04 -4.70
C ALA A 183 -4.85 -0.78 -5.44
N LEU A 184 -4.99 -0.86 -6.77
CA LEU A 184 -5.45 0.25 -7.59
C LEU A 184 -6.94 0.58 -7.37
N THR A 185 -7.75 -0.41 -6.99
CA THR A 185 -9.16 -0.19 -6.61
C THR A 185 -9.28 0.50 -5.25
N ALA A 186 -8.39 0.20 -4.31
CA ALA A 186 -8.39 0.80 -2.98
C ALA A 186 -7.75 2.21 -2.93
N ALA A 187 -6.85 2.52 -3.85
CA ALA A 187 -6.06 3.75 -3.83
C ALA A 187 -6.83 4.96 -4.36
N GLN A 188 -6.58 6.15 -3.79
CA GLN A 188 -6.99 7.44 -4.35
C GLN A 188 -5.97 7.97 -5.34
N ALA A 189 -4.68 7.62 -5.17
CA ALA A 189 -3.63 8.03 -6.08
C ALA A 189 -2.67 6.89 -6.42
N VAL A 190 -2.05 6.98 -7.59
CA VAL A 190 -0.98 6.06 -8.00
C VAL A 190 0.30 6.83 -8.31
N LEU A 191 1.39 6.39 -7.70
CA LEU A 191 2.76 6.81 -8.02
C LEU A 191 3.40 5.73 -8.89
N VAL A 192 3.97 6.11 -10.03
CA VAL A 192 4.46 5.17 -11.04
C VAL A 192 5.97 5.28 -11.20
N PRO A 193 6.77 4.48 -10.46
CA PRO A 193 8.22 4.42 -10.66
C PRO A 193 8.54 3.78 -12.02
N THR A 194 9.49 4.37 -12.75
CA THR A 194 9.97 3.83 -14.04
C THR A 194 11.44 4.16 -14.25
N GLN A 195 12.14 3.33 -15.02
CA GLN A 195 13.50 3.63 -15.43
C GLN A 195 13.51 4.31 -16.80
N PRO A 196 14.52 5.14 -17.11
CA PRO A 196 14.61 5.88 -18.38
C PRO A 196 15.20 5.03 -19.51
N HIS A 197 14.64 3.82 -19.72
CA HIS A 197 15.06 2.91 -20.80
C HIS A 197 13.90 2.63 -21.77
N ILE A 198 14.19 2.42 -23.05
CA ILE A 198 13.15 2.20 -24.07
C ILE A 198 12.21 1.02 -23.75
N PRO A 199 12.69 -0.16 -23.28
CA PRO A 199 11.79 -1.24 -22.89
C PRO A 199 10.85 -0.84 -21.75
N ASP A 200 11.30 0.02 -20.84
CA ASP A 200 10.53 0.49 -19.70
C ASP A 200 9.43 1.44 -20.08
N LEU A 201 9.66 2.26 -21.11
CA LEU A 201 8.62 3.11 -21.68
C LEU A 201 7.47 2.28 -22.27
N ARG A 202 7.74 1.13 -22.90
CA ARG A 202 6.68 0.22 -23.38
C ARG A 202 5.87 -0.36 -22.24
N ALA A 203 6.54 -0.82 -21.18
CA ALA A 203 5.89 -1.33 -19.98
C ALA A 203 5.05 -0.25 -19.30
N LEU A 204 5.55 0.98 -19.24
CA LEU A 204 4.84 2.14 -18.71
C LEU A 204 3.56 2.40 -19.50
N TRP A 205 3.61 2.46 -20.82
CA TRP A 205 2.42 2.66 -21.65
C TRP A 205 1.37 1.59 -21.45
N PHE A 206 1.79 0.33 -21.37
CA PHE A 206 0.88 -0.77 -21.08
C PHE A 206 0.24 -0.64 -19.70
N PHE A 207 1.02 -0.28 -18.68
CA PHE A 207 0.52 -0.03 -17.35
C PHE A 207 -0.49 1.12 -17.30
N LEU A 208 -0.19 2.25 -17.94
CA LEU A 208 -1.09 3.40 -18.00
C LEU A 208 -2.41 3.07 -18.70
N ALA A 209 -2.39 2.27 -19.78
CA ALA A 209 -3.59 1.81 -20.42
C ALA A 209 -4.46 0.93 -19.49
N THR A 210 -3.84 0.04 -18.72
CA THR A 210 -4.54 -0.77 -17.72
C THR A 210 -5.09 0.10 -16.57
N LEU A 211 -4.34 1.11 -16.13
CA LEU A 211 -4.79 2.06 -15.12
C LEU A 211 -6.05 2.81 -15.57
N GLU A 212 -6.11 3.23 -16.84
CA GLU A 212 -7.31 3.87 -17.39
C GLU A 212 -8.52 2.93 -17.42
N GLN A 213 -8.32 1.63 -17.71
CA GLN A 213 -9.41 0.64 -17.60
C GLN A 213 -9.91 0.52 -16.16
N ILE A 214 -8.99 0.37 -15.18
CA ILE A 214 -9.35 0.31 -13.76
C ILE A 214 -10.09 1.58 -13.33
N LYS A 215 -9.62 2.75 -13.77
CA LYS A 215 -10.27 4.03 -13.50
C LYS A 215 -11.70 4.07 -14.03
N HIS A 216 -11.92 3.56 -15.22
CA HIS A 216 -13.24 3.55 -15.84
C HIS A 216 -14.20 2.56 -15.19
N GLU A 217 -13.72 1.36 -14.87
CA GLU A 217 -14.56 0.23 -14.47
C GLU A 217 -14.69 0.03 -12.97
N LEU A 218 -13.62 0.29 -12.19
CA LEU A 218 -13.54 -0.08 -10.79
C LEU A 218 -13.36 1.10 -9.83
N ASN A 219 -12.54 2.12 -10.20
CA ASN A 219 -12.19 3.21 -9.30
C ASN A 219 -12.10 4.54 -10.06
N ARG A 220 -13.23 5.22 -10.22
CA ARG A 220 -13.29 6.50 -10.95
C ARG A 220 -12.52 7.65 -10.30
N SER A 221 -12.21 7.53 -9.02
CA SER A 221 -11.52 8.57 -8.26
C SER A 221 -10.00 8.46 -8.28
N ILE A 222 -9.45 7.34 -8.80
CA ILE A 222 -7.99 7.19 -8.83
C ILE A 222 -7.36 8.22 -9.78
N GLU A 223 -6.31 8.87 -9.30
CA GLU A 223 -5.52 9.83 -10.09
C GLU A 223 -4.05 9.39 -10.18
N THR A 224 -3.39 9.80 -11.25
CA THR A 224 -1.94 9.60 -11.37
C THR A 224 -1.23 10.74 -10.66
N LEU A 225 -0.65 10.47 -9.49
CA LEU A 225 0.12 11.44 -8.71
C LEU A 225 1.37 11.89 -9.47
N GLY A 226 1.99 10.96 -10.18
CA GLY A 226 3.11 11.27 -11.07
C GLY A 226 3.89 10.03 -11.49
N ILE A 227 4.76 10.24 -12.49
CA ILE A 227 5.75 9.26 -12.95
C ILE A 227 7.09 9.61 -12.31
N LEU A 228 7.57 8.73 -11.43
CA LEU A 228 8.85 8.88 -10.75
C LEU A 228 9.94 8.19 -11.58
N VAL A 229 10.84 8.97 -12.19
CA VAL A 229 11.97 8.40 -12.93
C VAL A 229 13.05 8.00 -11.95
N THR A 230 13.26 6.70 -11.81
CA THR A 230 14.28 6.10 -10.96
C THR A 230 15.56 5.80 -11.73
N GLN A 231 16.69 5.69 -11.04
CA GLN A 231 18.00 5.35 -11.64
C GLN A 231 18.39 6.28 -12.82
N TYR A 232 17.99 7.53 -12.76
CA TYR A 232 18.30 8.52 -13.79
C TYR A 232 19.76 9.00 -13.69
N ASP A 233 20.49 8.90 -14.81
CA ASP A 233 21.80 9.52 -14.97
C ASP A 233 21.73 10.54 -16.10
N TRP A 234 21.77 11.81 -15.75
CA TRP A 234 21.69 12.92 -16.71
C TRP A 234 22.82 12.94 -17.74
N ARG A 235 23.97 12.27 -17.46
CA ARG A 235 25.12 12.16 -18.36
C ARG A 235 24.83 11.25 -19.56
N LEU A 236 23.88 10.33 -19.39
CA LEU A 236 23.51 9.35 -20.41
C LEU A 236 22.50 9.96 -21.40
N PRO A 237 22.86 10.14 -22.70
CA PRO A 237 21.97 10.75 -23.68
C PRO A 237 20.64 10.01 -23.82
N HIS A 238 20.62 8.69 -23.73
CA HIS A 238 19.40 7.89 -23.86
C HIS A 238 18.48 8.06 -22.67
N HIS A 239 18.97 8.33 -21.43
CA HIS A 239 18.14 8.67 -20.29
C HIS A 239 17.43 10.01 -20.49
N ARG A 240 18.16 11.03 -20.98
CA ARG A 240 17.55 12.33 -21.30
C ARG A 240 16.49 12.18 -22.39
N ALA A 241 16.81 11.47 -23.48
CA ALA A 241 15.86 11.23 -24.56
C ALA A 241 14.60 10.52 -24.10
N ALA A 242 14.70 9.56 -23.17
CA ALA A 242 13.55 8.86 -22.60
C ALA A 242 12.66 9.80 -21.79
N VAL A 243 13.25 10.64 -20.93
CA VAL A 243 12.50 11.66 -20.16
C VAL A 243 11.84 12.68 -21.06
N ASP A 244 12.55 13.17 -22.09
CA ASP A 244 12.02 14.12 -23.06
C ASP A 244 10.85 13.52 -23.85
N ALA A 245 10.93 12.24 -24.22
CA ALA A 245 9.83 11.51 -24.87
C ALA A 245 8.59 11.41 -23.96
N MET A 246 8.76 11.10 -22.67
CA MET A 246 7.66 11.08 -21.71
C MET A 246 7.02 12.47 -21.57
N ARG A 247 7.81 13.53 -21.48
CA ARG A 247 7.33 14.92 -21.40
C ARG A 247 6.61 15.37 -22.68
N ALA A 248 7.18 15.04 -23.85
CA ALA A 248 6.55 15.32 -25.14
C ALA A 248 5.18 14.63 -25.28
N ALA A 249 5.03 13.47 -24.67
CA ALA A 249 3.77 12.76 -24.57
C ALA A 249 2.82 13.30 -23.48
N ARG A 250 3.20 14.43 -22.83
CA ARG A 250 2.45 15.09 -21.74
C ARG A 250 2.18 14.18 -20.52
N LEU A 251 3.05 13.23 -20.27
CA LEU A 251 2.96 12.43 -19.07
C LEU A 251 3.37 13.28 -17.85
N PRO A 252 2.75 13.03 -16.67
CA PRO A 252 3.04 13.79 -15.44
C PRO A 252 4.37 13.32 -14.81
N VAL A 253 5.50 13.62 -15.50
CA VAL A 253 6.84 13.24 -15.02
C VAL A 253 7.25 14.17 -13.88
N LEU A 254 7.54 13.59 -12.73
CA LEU A 254 8.01 14.31 -11.56
C LEU A 254 9.43 14.82 -11.78
N GLN A 255 9.72 15.99 -11.22
CA GLN A 255 11.08 16.56 -11.25
C GLN A 255 12.00 15.90 -10.20
N VAL A 256 11.39 15.28 -9.20
CA VAL A 256 12.06 14.55 -8.12
C VAL A 256 12.98 13.47 -8.68
N GLY A 257 14.21 13.41 -8.19
CA GLY A 257 15.19 12.40 -8.62
C GLY A 257 15.84 12.66 -9.98
N LEU A 258 15.42 13.69 -10.72
CA LEU A 258 16.05 14.11 -11.98
C LEU A 258 17.24 15.06 -11.78
N GLY A 259 17.53 15.44 -10.53
CA GLY A 259 18.67 16.28 -10.18
C GLY A 259 20.01 15.55 -10.36
N GLN A 260 21.10 16.30 -10.28
CA GLN A 260 22.47 15.76 -10.29
C GLN A 260 22.74 14.95 -9.02
N THR A 261 22.33 13.72 -8.97
CA THR A 261 22.73 12.84 -7.87
C THR A 261 24.19 12.45 -8.06
N GLY A 262 25.00 12.80 -7.08
CA GLY A 262 26.41 12.41 -7.03
C GLY A 262 26.57 10.90 -7.12
N GLN A 263 27.77 10.49 -7.46
CA GLN A 263 28.26 9.15 -7.81
C GLN A 263 27.50 7.96 -7.24
N PRO A 264 27.25 6.91 -8.06
CA PRO A 264 26.78 5.64 -7.54
C PRO A 264 27.88 5.02 -6.64
N SER A 265 27.62 4.97 -5.34
CA SER A 265 28.45 4.22 -4.41
C SER A 265 27.99 2.76 -4.42
N GLY A 266 28.73 1.88 -5.08
CA GLY A 266 28.57 0.43 -4.92
C GLY A 266 28.27 -0.32 -6.22
N SER A 267 29.13 -1.28 -6.54
CA SER A 267 28.91 -2.29 -7.58
C SER A 267 28.19 -3.49 -6.93
N GLY A 268 26.94 -3.73 -7.26
CA GLY A 268 26.18 -4.89 -6.80
C GLY A 268 24.69 -4.76 -7.06
N ALA A 269 23.95 -5.83 -6.96
CA ALA A 269 22.50 -5.89 -7.12
C ALA A 269 21.73 -4.94 -6.15
N ASP A 270 22.39 -4.51 -5.07
CA ASP A 270 21.88 -3.54 -4.08
C ASP A 270 21.91 -2.09 -4.58
N ALA A 271 22.64 -1.79 -5.67
CA ALA A 271 22.76 -0.42 -6.18
C ALA A 271 21.44 0.12 -6.79
N ALA A 272 20.52 -0.74 -7.16
CA ALA A 272 19.27 -0.35 -7.83
C ALA A 272 18.22 0.23 -6.87
N SER A 273 18.22 -0.21 -5.62
CA SER A 273 17.26 0.27 -4.60
C SER A 273 17.65 1.60 -3.97
N THR A 274 18.89 2.04 -4.19
CA THR A 274 19.56 3.04 -3.34
C THR A 274 19.44 4.48 -3.80
N HIS A 275 19.00 4.79 -5.02
CA HIS A 275 19.02 6.19 -5.46
C HIS A 275 18.03 7.09 -4.73
N LEU A 276 16.81 6.64 -4.51
CA LEU A 276 15.85 7.41 -3.72
C LEU A 276 16.19 7.28 -2.21
N ALA A 277 16.50 6.08 -1.74
CA ALA A 277 16.86 5.85 -0.32
C ALA A 277 18.16 6.57 0.09
N ALA A 278 19.11 6.76 -0.82
CA ALA A 278 20.36 7.47 -0.56
C ALA A 278 20.26 9.00 -0.77
N ASN A 279 19.21 9.49 -1.43
CA ASN A 279 19.05 10.91 -1.74
C ASN A 279 17.96 11.54 -0.86
N ARG A 280 18.37 12.04 0.32
CA ARG A 280 17.46 12.71 1.27
C ARG A 280 16.71 13.91 0.67
N GLU A 281 17.33 14.64 -0.26
CA GLU A 281 16.69 15.77 -0.92
C GLU A 281 15.52 15.30 -1.82
N ALA A 282 15.74 14.27 -2.63
CA ALA A 282 14.68 13.69 -3.45
C ALA A 282 13.56 13.05 -2.62
N GLN A 283 13.91 12.43 -1.48
CA GLN A 283 12.92 11.92 -0.53
C GLN A 283 12.07 13.06 0.05
N ALA A 284 12.71 14.15 0.46
CA ALA A 284 12.03 15.32 1.00
C ALA A 284 11.10 15.96 -0.02
N GLU A 285 11.56 16.16 -1.27
CA GLU A 285 10.75 16.70 -2.36
C GLU A 285 9.53 15.82 -2.67
N LEU A 286 9.71 14.48 -2.69
CA LEU A 286 8.62 13.54 -2.90
C LEU A 286 7.61 13.59 -1.75
N ALA A 287 8.09 13.65 -0.51
CA ALA A 287 7.24 13.77 0.66
C ALA A 287 6.48 15.11 0.67
N ASP A 288 7.14 16.23 0.31
CA ASP A 288 6.48 17.54 0.18
C ASP A 288 5.35 17.52 -0.88
N MET A 289 5.57 16.83 -1.98
CA MET A 289 4.54 16.67 -3.01
C MET A 289 3.34 15.86 -2.47
N VAL A 290 3.61 14.76 -1.78
CA VAL A 290 2.57 13.91 -1.21
C VAL A 290 1.82 14.64 -0.09
N GLU A 291 2.50 15.41 0.77
CA GLU A 291 1.84 16.21 1.79
C GLU A 291 0.90 17.26 1.19
N ARG A 292 1.33 17.96 0.15
CA ARG A 292 0.42 18.88 -0.58
C ARG A 292 -0.80 18.17 -1.12
N TRP A 293 -0.66 16.95 -1.64
CA TRP A 293 -1.78 16.14 -2.09
C TRP A 293 -2.67 15.68 -0.94
N LEU A 294 -2.09 15.27 0.20
CA LEU A 294 -2.84 14.89 1.39
C LEU A 294 -3.68 16.05 1.94
N ASP A 295 -3.15 17.28 1.91
CA ASP A 295 -3.79 18.46 2.47
C ASP A 295 -4.78 19.13 1.50
N PHE A 296 -4.62 18.96 0.17
CA PHE A 296 -5.44 19.62 -0.85
C PHE A 296 -6.88 19.11 -0.91
N GLU A 297 -7.11 17.83 -0.63
CA GLU A 297 -8.46 17.25 -0.59
C GLU A 297 -9.05 17.16 0.82
N LYS A 298 -8.81 18.15 1.69
CA LYS A 298 -9.74 18.33 2.83
C LYS A 298 -11.10 18.62 2.23
N PRO A 299 -12.14 17.78 2.48
CA PRO A 299 -13.48 18.15 2.03
C PRO A 299 -13.79 19.52 2.62
N LEU A 300 -13.96 20.51 1.74
CA LEU A 300 -14.52 21.80 2.10
C LEU A 300 -15.80 21.48 2.86
N GLY A 301 -15.81 21.79 4.15
CA GLY A 301 -16.73 21.32 5.15
C GLY A 301 -18.17 21.24 4.64
N ALA A 302 -18.82 20.19 5.04
CA ALA A 302 -20.26 20.20 5.15
C ALA A 302 -20.64 21.40 6.04
N ALA A 303 -21.05 22.49 5.38
CA ALA A 303 -21.72 23.62 6.00
C ALA A 303 -23.19 23.23 6.21
#